data_568cf3b39591ef39db5815c8f3e6da97
#
_entry.id   568cf3b39591ef39db5815c8f3e6da97
#
_cell.length_a   1.000
_cell.length_b   1.000
_cell.length_c   1.000
_cell.angle_alpha   90.00
_cell.angle_beta   90.00
_cell.angle_gamma   90.00
#
_symmetry.space_group_name_H-M   'P 1'
#
loop_
_entity.id
_entity.type
_entity.pdbx_description
1 polymer ?
#
loop_
_entity_poly.entity_id
_entity_poly.type
_entity_poly.pdbx_seq_one_letter_code
_entity_poly.pdbx_strand_id
1 'polypeptide(L)'
;MKELKGLSPSTEKLLLKLSKFELLNDFSFVGGSALAIRLQHRLSEDIDLFTWNRSLDKENVFTTLKMLETPFSILSASDKQINVIAGNVKLTFFAQGWDVLKDRELIRENLYTVPVETLTGMKVNTLFLRAKFRDYYDLFVLNKEVFPIETIFNIGQRIMPELTMKLFQTSLVYTKDIAEDNIHHLSPKYNTSINEIAGHFQ
;
A
#
# COMPACT_ATOMS: atom_id res chain seq x y z
N MET A 1 14.46 20.08 2.43
CA MET A 1 13.28 19.22 2.74
C MET A 1 13.66 17.79 2.40
N LYS A 2 13.38 16.83 3.30
CA LYS A 2 13.69 15.41 3.03
C LYS A 2 12.71 14.91 1.98
N GLU A 3 13.19 14.50 0.80
CA GLU A 3 12.39 13.89 -0.27
C GLU A 3 11.77 12.57 0.20
N LEU A 4 10.54 12.29 -0.22
CA LEU A 4 9.91 10.98 -0.01
C LEU A 4 10.33 10.04 -1.16
N LYS A 5 11.58 9.57 -1.10
CA LYS A 5 12.10 8.64 -2.11
C LYS A 5 11.20 7.40 -2.20
N GLY A 6 11.03 6.86 -3.40
CA GLY A 6 10.18 5.70 -3.67
C GLY A 6 8.80 6.06 -4.24
N LEU A 7 8.47 7.35 -4.40
CA LEU A 7 7.25 7.79 -5.05
C LEU A 7 7.54 8.42 -6.43
N SER A 8 6.55 8.37 -7.32
CA SER A 8 6.59 9.19 -8.53
C SER A 8 6.51 10.69 -8.15
N PRO A 9 7.06 11.61 -8.97
CA PRO A 9 7.06 13.03 -8.63
C PRO A 9 5.65 13.61 -8.41
N SER A 10 4.65 13.15 -9.16
CA SER A 10 3.27 13.57 -9.00
C SER A 10 2.66 13.09 -7.68
N THR A 11 2.93 11.83 -7.31
CA THR A 11 2.47 11.20 -6.07
C THR A 11 3.10 11.87 -4.86
N GLU A 12 4.42 12.11 -4.89
CA GLU A 12 5.12 12.84 -3.83
C GLU A 12 4.53 14.24 -3.63
N LYS A 13 4.37 15.00 -4.73
CA LYS A 13 3.82 16.36 -4.68
C LYS A 13 2.41 16.39 -4.07
N LEU A 14 1.53 15.45 -4.47
CA LEU A 14 0.18 15.36 -3.93
C LEU A 14 0.20 14.98 -2.45
N LEU A 15 0.99 13.97 -2.08
CA LEU A 15 1.09 13.51 -0.69
C LEU A 15 1.64 14.59 0.24
N LEU A 16 2.61 15.39 -0.22
CA LEU A 16 3.13 16.55 0.52
C LEU A 16 2.11 17.66 0.70
N LYS A 17 1.18 17.85 -0.25
CA LYS A 17 0.07 18.78 -0.07
C LYS A 17 -0.94 18.24 0.96
N LEU A 18 -1.28 16.95 0.84
CA LEU A 18 -2.21 16.28 1.76
C LEU A 18 -1.69 16.27 3.20
N SER A 19 -0.38 16.10 3.42
CA SER A 19 0.20 16.05 4.76
C SER A 19 -0.10 17.28 5.63
N LYS A 20 -0.45 18.41 5.03
CA LYS A 20 -0.78 19.66 5.72
C LYS A 20 -2.18 19.67 6.36
N PHE A 21 -3.05 18.75 5.98
CA PHE A 21 -4.43 18.71 6.43
C PHE A 21 -4.60 17.80 7.65
N GLU A 22 -5.32 18.30 8.66
CA GLU A 22 -5.62 17.56 9.90
C GLU A 22 -6.41 16.28 9.66
N LEU A 23 -7.16 16.18 8.54
CA LEU A 23 -7.84 14.96 8.14
C LEU A 23 -6.91 13.73 8.21
N LEU A 24 -5.62 13.88 7.86
CA LEU A 24 -4.68 12.76 7.85
C LEU A 24 -4.34 12.23 9.26
N ASN A 25 -4.68 12.97 10.32
CA ASN A 25 -4.56 12.46 11.68
C ASN A 25 -5.44 11.24 11.96
N ASP A 26 -6.51 11.05 11.17
CA ASP A 26 -7.41 9.89 11.27
C ASP A 26 -7.06 8.75 10.31
N PHE A 27 -5.94 8.88 9.58
CA PHE A 27 -5.53 7.92 8.57
C PHE A 27 -4.07 7.50 8.76
N SER A 28 -3.79 6.28 8.33
CA SER A 28 -2.44 5.77 8.09
C SER A 28 -2.23 5.62 6.59
N PHE A 29 -1.12 6.17 6.11
CA PHE A 29 -0.65 5.96 4.74
C PHE A 29 -0.08 4.56 4.62
N VAL A 30 -0.64 3.77 3.71
CA VAL A 30 -0.37 2.33 3.57
C VAL A 30 -0.14 1.94 2.11
N GLY A 31 -0.23 0.65 1.83
CA GLY A 31 -0.15 0.11 0.47
C GLY A 31 1.27 0.07 -0.10
N GLY A 32 1.33 -0.06 -1.43
CA GLY A 32 2.61 -0.14 -2.15
C GLY A 32 3.46 1.11 -2.04
N SER A 33 2.84 2.28 -1.93
CA SER A 33 3.55 3.55 -1.84
C SER A 33 4.19 3.76 -0.47
N ALA A 34 3.52 3.38 0.61
CA ALA A 34 4.12 3.39 1.95
C ALA A 34 5.31 2.42 2.04
N LEU A 35 5.16 1.22 1.47
CA LEU A 35 6.25 0.24 1.40
C LEU A 35 7.42 0.75 0.54
N ALA A 36 7.13 1.41 -0.59
CA ALA A 36 8.15 1.98 -1.47
C ALA A 36 8.99 3.07 -0.79
N ILE A 37 8.38 3.93 0.05
CA ILE A 37 9.14 4.90 0.86
C ILE A 37 10.08 4.19 1.84
N ARG A 38 9.65 3.08 2.45
CA ARG A 38 10.42 2.34 3.44
C ARG A 38 11.59 1.57 2.84
N LEU A 39 11.36 0.88 1.71
CA LEU A 39 12.32 -0.05 1.11
C LEU A 39 13.07 0.53 -0.09
N GLN A 40 12.54 1.55 -0.74
CA GLN A 40 13.09 2.14 -1.98
C GLN A 40 13.35 1.06 -3.06
N HIS A 41 12.50 0.05 -3.11
CA HIS A 41 12.64 -1.12 -3.98
C HIS A 41 12.04 -0.91 -5.38
N ARG A 42 11.15 0.06 -5.52
CA ARG A 42 10.57 0.56 -6.77
C ARG A 42 9.91 1.92 -6.54
N LEU A 43 9.55 2.61 -7.59
CA LEU A 43 8.63 3.74 -7.51
C LEU A 43 7.19 3.25 -7.30
N SER A 44 6.36 4.10 -6.72
CA SER A 44 4.92 3.87 -6.58
C SER A 44 4.12 5.14 -6.89
N GLU A 45 2.89 4.95 -7.38
CA GLU A 45 2.11 6.02 -8.02
C GLU A 45 0.77 6.31 -7.32
N ASP A 46 0.27 5.37 -6.51
CA ASP A 46 -1.02 5.48 -5.83
C ASP A 46 -0.84 6.01 -4.40
N ILE A 47 -1.86 6.64 -3.83
CA ILE A 47 -1.93 7.03 -2.42
C ILE A 47 -3.09 6.26 -1.77
N ASP A 48 -2.78 5.41 -0.80
CA ASP A 48 -3.74 4.66 -0.02
C ASP A 48 -3.73 5.15 1.43
N LEU A 49 -4.85 5.73 1.88
CA LEU A 49 -5.08 6.28 3.22
C LEU A 49 -6.16 5.45 3.90
N PHE A 50 -5.76 4.63 4.89
CA PHE A 50 -6.66 3.73 5.60
C PHE A 50 -6.88 4.21 7.03
N THR A 51 -8.14 4.15 7.48
CA THR A 51 -8.49 4.47 8.87
C THR A 51 -8.96 3.23 9.62
N TRP A 52 -8.76 3.23 10.93
CA TRP A 52 -9.30 2.26 11.89
C TRP A 52 -10.79 2.45 12.18
N ASN A 53 -11.36 3.57 11.72
CA ASN A 53 -12.80 3.81 11.83
C ASN A 53 -13.58 2.83 10.93
N ARG A 54 -14.83 2.56 11.29
CA ARG A 54 -15.70 1.65 10.51
C ARG A 54 -16.40 2.34 9.34
N SER A 55 -16.38 3.66 9.29
CA SER A 55 -16.95 4.49 8.22
C SER A 55 -16.10 5.73 8.03
N LEU A 56 -16.16 6.30 6.83
CA LEU A 56 -15.50 7.56 6.47
C LEU A 56 -16.39 8.75 6.85
N ASP A 57 -15.79 9.80 7.35
CA ASP A 57 -16.37 11.14 7.35
C ASP A 57 -16.23 11.71 5.92
N LYS A 58 -17.25 11.44 5.10
CA LYS A 58 -17.25 11.86 3.67
C LYS A 58 -17.23 13.36 3.51
N GLU A 59 -17.89 14.09 4.39
CA GLU A 59 -17.96 15.54 4.34
C GLU A 59 -16.56 16.14 4.54
N ASN A 60 -15.83 15.68 5.56
CA ASN A 60 -14.47 16.13 5.83
C ASN A 60 -13.51 15.72 4.69
N VAL A 61 -13.62 14.50 4.14
CA VAL A 61 -12.82 14.05 2.99
C VAL A 61 -13.05 14.96 1.78
N PHE A 62 -14.31 15.23 1.39
CA PHE A 62 -14.60 16.08 0.23
C PHE A 62 -14.24 17.55 0.46
N THR A 63 -14.39 18.05 1.68
CA THR A 63 -13.95 19.40 2.04
C THR A 63 -12.44 19.52 1.86
N THR A 64 -11.68 18.57 2.37
CA THR A 64 -10.22 18.52 2.22
C THR A 64 -9.81 18.43 0.74
N LEU A 65 -10.48 17.59 -0.06
CA LEU A 65 -10.19 17.47 -1.50
C LEU A 65 -10.43 18.79 -2.25
N LYS A 66 -11.46 19.55 -1.89
CA LYS A 66 -11.73 20.89 -2.47
C LYS A 66 -10.64 21.90 -2.07
N MET A 67 -10.21 21.88 -0.80
CA MET A 67 -9.16 22.77 -0.28
C MET A 67 -7.76 22.43 -0.83
N LEU A 68 -7.56 21.24 -1.38
CA LEU A 68 -6.27 20.77 -1.92
C LEU A 68 -5.81 21.56 -3.16
N GLU A 69 -6.71 22.32 -3.79
CA GLU A 69 -6.44 23.11 -5.01
C GLU A 69 -5.81 22.26 -6.12
N THR A 70 -6.27 21.01 -6.24
CA THR A 70 -5.86 20.07 -7.28
C THR A 70 -7.13 19.53 -7.93
N PRO A 71 -7.28 19.64 -9.25
CA PRO A 71 -8.46 19.09 -9.94
C PRO A 71 -8.60 17.61 -9.61
N PHE A 72 -9.80 17.16 -9.27
CA PHE A 72 -10.07 15.77 -9.00
C PHE A 72 -11.37 15.28 -9.62
N SER A 73 -11.42 13.99 -9.90
CA SER A 73 -12.63 13.28 -10.33
C SER A 73 -12.90 12.11 -9.40
N ILE A 74 -14.17 11.90 -9.07
CA ILE A 74 -14.62 10.81 -8.21
C ILE A 74 -14.80 9.55 -9.07
N LEU A 75 -14.09 8.47 -8.72
CA LEU A 75 -14.27 7.17 -9.35
C LEU A 75 -15.38 6.37 -8.64
N SER A 76 -15.38 6.40 -7.32
CA SER A 76 -16.43 5.80 -6.49
C SER A 76 -16.45 6.44 -5.11
N ALA A 77 -17.63 6.44 -4.46
CA ALA A 77 -17.79 6.94 -3.10
C ALA A 77 -18.85 6.14 -2.36
N SER A 78 -18.49 5.65 -1.18
CA SER A 78 -19.36 4.96 -0.23
C SER A 78 -18.97 5.34 1.21
N ASP A 79 -19.69 4.83 2.19
CA ASP A 79 -19.31 5.03 3.61
C ASP A 79 -18.01 4.30 3.99
N LYS A 80 -17.63 3.31 3.19
CA LYS A 80 -16.41 2.50 3.41
C LYS A 80 -15.23 2.97 2.61
N GLN A 81 -15.44 3.48 1.40
CA GLN A 81 -14.36 3.76 0.47
C GLN A 81 -14.69 4.93 -0.45
N ILE A 82 -13.74 5.83 -0.60
CA ILE A 82 -13.74 6.90 -1.58
C ILE A 82 -12.50 6.75 -2.44
N ASN A 83 -12.69 6.61 -3.75
CA ASN A 83 -11.63 6.59 -4.74
C ASN A 83 -11.75 7.81 -5.64
N VAL A 84 -10.66 8.54 -5.79
CA VAL A 84 -10.58 9.70 -6.67
C VAL A 84 -9.30 9.65 -7.51
N ILE A 85 -9.31 10.32 -8.65
CA ILE A 85 -8.08 10.74 -9.33
C ILE A 85 -7.89 12.21 -9.02
N ALA A 86 -6.81 12.56 -8.33
CA ALA A 86 -6.44 13.95 -8.05
C ALA A 86 -5.18 14.31 -8.85
N GLY A 87 -5.32 15.24 -9.81
CA GLY A 87 -4.34 15.38 -10.89
C GLY A 87 -4.24 14.06 -11.67
N ASN A 88 -3.06 13.43 -11.69
CA ASN A 88 -2.82 12.14 -12.33
C ASN A 88 -2.59 11.01 -11.31
N VAL A 89 -2.95 11.22 -10.04
CA VAL A 89 -2.68 10.27 -8.95
C VAL A 89 -3.97 9.66 -8.46
N LYS A 90 -4.02 8.33 -8.38
CA LYS A 90 -5.11 7.64 -7.71
C LYS A 90 -4.96 7.79 -6.20
N LEU A 91 -6.01 8.29 -5.56
CA LEU A 91 -6.09 8.49 -4.12
C LEU A 91 -7.27 7.72 -3.56
N THR A 92 -7.00 6.85 -2.60
CA THR A 92 -7.99 6.01 -1.93
C THR A 92 -8.08 6.39 -0.46
N PHE A 93 -9.28 6.68 0.03
CA PHE A 93 -9.61 6.71 1.45
C PHE A 93 -10.43 5.46 1.77
N PHE A 94 -10.02 4.69 2.81
CA PHE A 94 -10.68 3.44 3.13
C PHE A 94 -10.86 3.24 4.64
N ALA A 95 -12.11 3.00 5.05
CA ALA A 95 -12.47 2.68 6.43
C ALA A 95 -12.31 1.18 6.66
N GLN A 96 -11.08 0.75 6.95
CA GLN A 96 -10.73 -0.66 7.15
C GLN A 96 -11.27 -1.23 8.45
N GLY A 97 -11.32 -0.41 9.51
CA GLY A 97 -11.77 -0.85 10.83
C GLY A 97 -10.77 -1.70 11.60
N TRP A 98 -9.49 -1.72 11.22
CA TRP A 98 -8.43 -2.47 11.89
C TRP A 98 -7.69 -1.62 12.92
N ASP A 99 -7.64 -2.07 14.16
CA ASP A 99 -6.93 -1.35 15.23
C ASP A 99 -5.42 -1.29 15.02
N VAL A 100 -4.82 -2.23 14.29
CA VAL A 100 -3.39 -2.22 13.96
C VAL A 100 -2.96 -0.98 13.16
N LEU A 101 -3.89 -0.29 12.52
CA LEU A 101 -3.62 0.97 11.83
C LEU A 101 -3.34 2.14 12.78
N LYS A 102 -3.60 2.01 14.08
CA LYS A 102 -3.28 3.00 15.11
C LYS A 102 -1.81 2.97 15.53
N ASP A 103 -1.15 1.82 15.36
CA ASP A 103 0.28 1.69 15.57
C ASP A 103 1.02 2.29 14.37
N ARG A 104 1.40 3.55 14.49
CA ARG A 104 1.87 4.35 13.37
C ARG A 104 3.00 5.29 13.75
N GLU A 105 3.83 5.57 12.78
CA GLU A 105 4.99 6.46 12.89
C GLU A 105 4.78 7.71 12.04
N LEU A 106 5.19 8.85 12.56
CA LEU A 106 5.13 10.12 11.84
C LEU A 106 6.16 10.12 10.71
N ILE A 107 5.70 10.35 9.47
CA ILE A 107 6.56 10.63 8.33
C ILE A 107 6.84 12.14 8.26
N ARG A 108 5.77 12.96 8.32
CA ARG A 108 5.84 14.40 8.17
C ARG A 108 4.49 15.07 8.48
N GLU A 109 4.50 16.17 9.20
CA GLU A 109 3.29 16.95 9.51
C GLU A 109 2.17 16.05 10.08
N ASN A 110 1.04 15.91 9.37
CA ASN A 110 -0.04 15.01 9.76
C ASN A 110 0.01 13.64 9.02
N LEU A 111 1.09 13.36 8.28
CA LEU A 111 1.23 12.11 7.52
C LEU A 111 1.91 11.05 8.37
N TYR A 112 1.19 9.98 8.63
CA TYR A 112 1.66 8.82 9.38
C TYR A 112 1.63 7.56 8.51
N THR A 113 2.51 6.61 8.79
CA THR A 113 2.48 5.26 8.21
C THR A 113 2.64 4.21 9.30
N VAL A 114 2.20 3.00 9.01
CA VAL A 114 2.36 1.86 9.92
C VAL A 114 3.76 1.23 9.78
N PRO A 115 4.20 0.42 10.76
CA PRO A 115 5.44 -0.35 10.68
C PRO A 115 5.51 -1.25 9.44
N VAL A 116 6.74 -1.60 9.02
CA VAL A 116 6.97 -2.48 7.85
C VAL A 116 6.29 -3.85 8.06
N GLU A 117 6.24 -4.34 9.27
CA GLU A 117 5.54 -5.58 9.64
C GLU A 117 4.06 -5.50 9.26
N THR A 118 3.38 -4.40 9.63
CA THR A 118 1.96 -4.21 9.29
C THR A 118 1.77 -4.12 7.78
N LEU A 119 2.62 -3.37 7.07
CA LEU A 119 2.61 -3.30 5.60
C LEU A 119 2.83 -4.68 4.97
N THR A 120 3.72 -5.50 5.55
CA THR A 120 3.97 -6.88 5.10
C THR A 120 2.71 -7.74 5.25
N GLY A 121 2.05 -7.69 6.41
CA GLY A 121 0.80 -8.44 6.63
C GLY A 121 -0.31 -8.01 5.66
N MET A 122 -0.41 -6.69 5.38
CA MET A 122 -1.34 -6.17 4.37
C MET A 122 -0.99 -6.68 2.97
N LYS A 123 0.29 -6.84 2.62
CA LYS A 123 0.72 -7.42 1.35
C LYS A 123 0.37 -8.90 1.24
N VAL A 124 0.54 -9.66 2.31
CA VAL A 124 0.08 -11.06 2.35
C VAL A 124 -1.44 -11.12 2.10
N ASN A 125 -2.23 -10.31 2.82
CA ASN A 125 -3.68 -10.24 2.60
C ASN A 125 -4.04 -9.89 1.15
N THR A 126 -3.28 -9.02 0.51
CA THR A 126 -3.53 -8.57 -0.87
C THR A 126 -3.42 -9.70 -1.88
N LEU A 127 -2.57 -10.73 -1.65
CA LEU A 127 -2.50 -11.94 -2.51
C LEU A 127 -3.86 -12.64 -2.61
N PHE A 128 -4.64 -12.65 -1.54
CA PHE A 128 -5.94 -13.32 -1.49
C PHE A 128 -7.10 -12.44 -1.98
N LEU A 129 -6.87 -11.12 -2.13
CA LEU A 129 -7.88 -10.18 -2.60
C LEU A 129 -7.79 -9.92 -4.11
N ARG A 130 -6.59 -9.80 -4.66
CA ARG A 130 -6.41 -9.38 -6.07
C ARG A 130 -5.19 -9.96 -6.79
N ALA A 131 -4.16 -10.42 -6.08
CA ALA A 131 -2.95 -11.09 -6.60
C ALA A 131 -2.37 -10.46 -7.88
N LYS A 132 -1.88 -9.24 -7.84
CA LYS A 132 -1.20 -8.59 -8.97
C LYS A 132 0.30 -8.82 -8.93
N PHE A 133 0.98 -8.74 -10.09
CA PHE A 133 2.44 -8.86 -10.19
C PHE A 133 3.18 -8.00 -9.15
N ARG A 134 2.78 -6.73 -8.98
CA ARG A 134 3.38 -5.82 -7.99
C ARG A 134 3.28 -6.32 -6.53
N ASP A 135 2.26 -7.10 -6.20
CA ASP A 135 2.09 -7.65 -4.85
C ASP A 135 3.08 -8.79 -4.61
N TYR A 136 3.32 -9.63 -5.62
CA TYR A 136 4.37 -10.67 -5.59
C TYR A 136 5.77 -10.06 -5.54
N TYR A 137 6.03 -9.03 -6.35
CA TYR A 137 7.29 -8.32 -6.35
C TYR A 137 7.61 -7.70 -4.98
N ASP A 138 6.64 -7.03 -4.36
CA ASP A 138 6.81 -6.45 -3.03
C ASP A 138 7.12 -7.52 -1.98
N LEU A 139 6.44 -8.69 -2.01
CA LEU A 139 6.73 -9.81 -1.10
C LEU A 139 8.07 -10.48 -1.39
N PHE A 140 8.46 -10.59 -2.65
CA PHE A 140 9.80 -11.08 -3.03
C PHE A 140 10.89 -10.21 -2.43
N VAL A 141 10.78 -8.88 -2.53
CA VAL A 141 11.76 -7.97 -1.94
C VAL A 141 11.74 -8.05 -0.41
N LEU A 142 10.55 -8.09 0.21
CA LEU A 142 10.41 -8.26 1.65
C LEU A 142 11.09 -9.53 2.15
N ASN A 143 10.92 -10.64 1.44
CA ASN A 143 11.58 -11.90 1.81
C ASN A 143 13.09 -11.86 1.58
N LYS A 144 13.52 -11.24 0.49
CA LYS A 144 14.94 -11.18 0.13
C LYS A 144 15.76 -10.27 1.05
N GLU A 145 15.16 -9.18 1.57
CA GLU A 145 15.91 -8.11 2.25
C GLU A 145 15.53 -7.87 3.69
N VAL A 146 14.32 -8.26 4.11
CA VAL A 146 13.78 -7.79 5.40
C VAL A 146 13.43 -8.95 6.33
N PHE A 147 12.63 -9.91 5.88
CA PHE A 147 12.08 -10.97 6.73
C PHE A 147 12.23 -12.36 6.12
N PRO A 148 12.66 -13.39 6.88
CA PRO A 148 12.51 -14.77 6.48
C PRO A 148 11.05 -15.13 6.17
N ILE A 149 10.83 -16.14 5.32
CA ILE A 149 9.48 -16.50 4.84
C ILE A 149 8.54 -16.91 5.99
N GLU A 150 9.05 -17.58 7.01
CA GLU A 150 8.30 -17.97 8.21
C GLU A 150 7.85 -16.73 9.00
N THR A 151 8.68 -15.69 9.03
CA THR A 151 8.32 -14.41 9.68
C THR A 151 7.22 -13.71 8.90
N ILE A 152 7.29 -13.68 7.56
CA ILE A 152 6.24 -13.12 6.70
C ILE A 152 4.92 -13.85 6.91
N PHE A 153 4.96 -15.19 7.00
CA PHE A 153 3.79 -16.01 7.30
C PHE A 153 3.18 -15.64 8.66
N ASN A 154 3.99 -15.58 9.72
CA ASN A 154 3.53 -15.24 11.07
C ASN A 154 2.93 -13.82 11.14
N ILE A 155 3.52 -12.87 10.41
CA ILE A 155 2.98 -11.51 10.26
C ILE A 155 1.63 -11.57 9.52
N GLY A 156 1.53 -12.34 8.44
CA GLY A 156 0.30 -12.54 7.69
C GLY A 156 -0.83 -13.10 8.54
N GLN A 157 -0.53 -14.06 9.42
CA GLN A 157 -1.51 -14.62 10.34
C GLN A 157 -2.11 -13.62 11.34
N ARG A 158 -1.39 -12.54 11.69
CA ARG A 158 -1.94 -11.48 12.56
C ARG A 158 -3.07 -10.70 11.88
N ILE A 159 -3.03 -10.61 10.55
CA ILE A 159 -4.07 -9.95 9.73
C ILE A 159 -5.14 -10.96 9.29
N MET A 160 -4.73 -12.20 9.02
CA MET A 160 -5.56 -13.31 8.53
C MET A 160 -5.37 -14.55 9.43
N PRO A 161 -6.08 -14.65 10.56
CA PRO A 161 -5.90 -15.75 11.52
C PRO A 161 -6.11 -17.15 10.94
N GLU A 162 -6.94 -17.26 9.90
CA GLU A 162 -7.21 -18.53 9.21
C GLU A 162 -6.10 -18.93 8.21
N LEU A 163 -5.08 -18.10 8.00
CA LEU A 163 -4.00 -18.39 7.05
C LEU A 163 -3.20 -19.61 7.52
N THR A 164 -3.15 -20.66 6.69
CA THR A 164 -2.28 -21.81 6.93
C THR A 164 -0.99 -21.69 6.14
N MET A 165 0.10 -22.31 6.61
CA MET A 165 1.38 -22.33 5.87
C MET A 165 1.22 -22.91 4.48
N LYS A 166 0.45 -24.00 4.34
CA LYS A 166 0.17 -24.63 3.04
C LYS A 166 -0.52 -23.67 2.08
N LEU A 167 -1.55 -22.96 2.56
CA LEU A 167 -2.27 -21.99 1.72
C LEU A 167 -1.37 -20.82 1.31
N PHE A 168 -0.57 -20.32 2.24
CA PHE A 168 0.37 -19.22 2.00
C PHE A 168 1.42 -19.62 0.96
N GLN A 169 2.11 -20.77 1.14
CA GLN A 169 3.09 -21.27 0.16
C GLN A 169 2.46 -21.49 -1.20
N THR A 170 1.27 -22.13 -1.25
CA THR A 170 0.56 -22.32 -2.52
C THR A 170 0.28 -20.99 -3.22
N SER A 171 -0.16 -19.95 -2.49
CA SER A 171 -0.46 -18.65 -3.07
C SER A 171 0.77 -17.95 -3.64
N LEU A 172 1.96 -18.15 -3.06
CA LEU A 172 3.22 -17.56 -3.53
C LEU A 172 3.73 -18.18 -4.83
N VAL A 173 3.45 -19.46 -5.07
CA VAL A 173 3.94 -20.19 -6.26
C VAL A 173 2.88 -20.33 -7.36
N TYR A 174 1.60 -20.16 -7.06
CA TYR A 174 0.53 -20.20 -8.03
C TYR A 174 0.40 -18.86 -8.76
N THR A 175 1.06 -18.76 -9.91
CA THR A 175 1.18 -17.50 -10.67
C THR A 175 0.60 -17.59 -12.08
N LYS A 176 -0.09 -18.71 -12.44
CA LYS A 176 -0.58 -18.95 -13.80
C LYS A 176 -1.53 -17.89 -14.33
N ASP A 177 -2.34 -17.29 -13.45
CA ASP A 177 -3.35 -16.30 -13.81
C ASP A 177 -2.87 -14.86 -13.57
N ILE A 178 -1.59 -14.69 -13.22
CA ILE A 178 -1.01 -13.38 -12.95
C ILE A 178 -0.43 -12.82 -14.25
N ALA A 179 -1.06 -11.77 -14.75
CA ALA A 179 -0.50 -11.02 -15.86
C ALA A 179 0.81 -10.35 -15.44
N GLU A 180 1.86 -10.52 -16.24
CA GLU A 180 3.09 -9.74 -16.07
C GLU A 180 2.79 -8.27 -16.35
N ASP A 181 2.65 -7.49 -15.29
CA ASP A 181 2.67 -6.04 -15.42
C ASP A 181 4.11 -5.60 -15.71
N ASN A 182 4.29 -4.87 -16.78
CA ASN A 182 5.57 -4.22 -17.04
C ASN A 182 5.78 -3.09 -16.00
N ILE A 183 6.53 -3.39 -14.93
CA ILE A 183 6.86 -2.41 -13.89
C ILE A 183 8.18 -1.65 -14.15
N HIS A 184 8.78 -1.78 -15.33
CA HIS A 184 10.05 -1.10 -15.65
C HIS A 184 9.95 0.42 -15.49
N HIS A 185 8.79 1.02 -15.81
CA HIS A 185 8.54 2.45 -15.59
C HIS A 185 8.58 2.85 -14.10
N LEU A 186 8.45 1.88 -13.19
CA LEU A 186 8.57 2.09 -11.74
C LEU A 186 10.01 1.90 -11.22
N SER A 187 10.99 1.75 -12.12
CA SER A 187 12.40 1.59 -11.77
C SER A 187 12.64 0.54 -10.68
N PRO A 188 12.23 -0.73 -10.88
CA PRO A 188 12.38 -1.77 -9.88
C PRO A 188 13.84 -2.06 -9.59
N LYS A 189 14.18 -2.29 -8.31
CA LYS A 189 15.53 -2.63 -7.84
C LYS A 189 16.03 -3.95 -8.44
N TYR A 190 15.14 -4.91 -8.63
CA TYR A 190 15.39 -6.20 -9.26
C TYR A 190 14.60 -6.32 -10.54
N ASN A 191 15.29 -6.62 -11.62
CA ASN A 191 14.64 -7.00 -12.88
C ASN A 191 14.33 -8.50 -12.80
N THR A 192 13.06 -8.85 -12.58
CA THR A 192 12.62 -10.24 -12.37
C THR A 192 11.23 -10.46 -12.95
N SER A 193 10.99 -11.67 -13.44
CA SER A 193 9.71 -12.13 -13.96
C SER A 193 8.86 -12.77 -12.85
N ILE A 194 7.57 -12.96 -13.13
CA ILE A 194 6.67 -13.66 -12.20
C ILE A 194 7.12 -15.12 -11.94
N ASN A 195 7.68 -15.77 -12.95
CA ASN A 195 8.18 -17.15 -12.83
C ASN A 195 9.44 -17.24 -11.96
N GLU A 196 10.35 -16.28 -12.06
CA GLU A 196 11.52 -16.20 -11.18
C GLU A 196 11.13 -15.90 -9.74
N ILE A 197 10.12 -15.04 -9.53
CA ILE A 197 9.57 -14.79 -8.20
C ILE A 197 8.95 -16.07 -7.62
N ALA A 198 8.14 -16.79 -8.41
CA ALA A 198 7.57 -18.07 -7.97
C ALA A 198 8.65 -19.11 -7.66
N GLY A 199 9.72 -19.18 -8.49
CA GLY A 199 10.87 -20.05 -8.23
C GLY A 199 11.66 -19.70 -6.98
N HIS A 200 11.68 -18.42 -6.58
CA HIS A 200 12.31 -17.98 -5.33
C HIS A 200 11.59 -18.52 -4.08
N PHE A 201 10.28 -18.75 -4.17
CA PHE A 201 9.44 -19.23 -3.07
C PHE A 201 9.24 -20.76 -3.05
N GLN A 202 9.78 -21.52 -4.01
CA GLN A 202 9.77 -22.99 -4.05
C GLN A 202 10.86 -23.60 -3.14
#